data_1ff0125a9de3a7eefcbc66a6d9a8fbf5
#
_entry.id   1ff0125a9de3a7eefcbc66a6d9a8fbf5
#
_cell.length_a   1.000
_cell.length_b   1.000
_cell.length_c   1.000
_cell.angle_alpha   90.00
_cell.angle_beta   90.00
_cell.angle_gamma   90.00
#
_symmetry.space_group_name_H-M   'P 1'
#
loop_
_entity.id
_entity.type
_entity.pdbx_description
1 polymer ?
#
loop_
_entity_poly.entity_id
_entity_poly.type
_entity_poly.pdbx_seq_one_letter_code
_entity_poly.pdbx_strand_id
1 'polypeptide(L)'
;ERKNVENIHCRYMNMNSKQNHSIIHDLKTIEKLLLQNYKQYNNIDKHFELVLSKQLATGQIRVYHENNHKQKINNYVIKISGIWETSHKIGLTYKILEL
;
A
#
# COMPACT_ATOMS: atom_id res chain seq x y z
N GLU A 1 -8.13 -21.42 8.52
CA GLU A 1 -7.08 -21.74 8.64
C GLU A 1 -6.01 -20.88 8.29
N ARG A 2 -5.00 -21.00 8.87
CA ARG A 2 -3.97 -20.20 8.68
C ARG A 2 -2.88 -20.69 7.97
N LYS A 3 -3.04 -21.70 7.22
CA LYS A 3 -2.01 -22.24 6.55
C LYS A 3 -1.51 -21.40 5.49
N ASN A 4 -2.24 -20.44 5.00
CA ASN A 4 -1.77 -19.64 3.93
C ASN A 4 -0.65 -18.72 4.31
N VAL A 5 -0.46 -18.51 5.57
CA VAL A 5 0.60 -17.65 6.00
C VAL A 5 1.94 -18.21 5.61
N GLU A 6 2.04 -19.50 5.52
CA GLU A 6 3.30 -20.10 5.21
C GLU A 6 3.71 -19.92 3.78
N ASN A 7 2.79 -19.53 2.93
CA ASN A 7 3.08 -19.36 1.53
C ASN A 7 3.35 -17.93 1.15
N ILE A 8 3.45 -17.05 2.13
CA ILE A 8 3.65 -15.65 1.86
C ILE A 8 4.98 -15.21 2.40
N HIS A 9 5.81 -14.71 1.54
CA HIS A 9 7.10 -14.22 1.91
C HIS A 9 7.12 -12.71 1.82
N CYS A 10 7.97 -12.11 2.62
CA CYS A 10 8.02 -10.67 2.72
C CYS A 10 9.45 -10.22 2.51
N ARG A 11 9.63 -9.22 1.70
CA ARG A 11 10.96 -8.65 1.50
C ARG A 11 10.82 -7.17 1.25
N TYR A 12 11.93 -6.46 1.32
CA TYR A 12 11.92 -5.03 1.06
C TYR A 12 12.53 -4.76 -0.30
N MET A 13 11.96 -3.79 -0.98
CA MET A 13 12.43 -3.40 -2.28
C MET A 13 12.83 -1.95 -2.24
N ASN A 14 13.82 -1.61 -3.04
CA ASN A 14 14.28 -0.24 -3.14
C ASN A 14 13.52 0.45 -4.25
N MET A 15 12.87 1.56 -3.95
CA MET A 15 12.06 2.30 -4.89
C MET A 15 12.66 3.64 -5.26
N ASN A 16 13.95 3.78 -5.12
CA ASN A 16 14.57 5.10 -5.30
C ASN A 16 14.96 5.45 -6.72
N SER A 17 14.59 4.70 -7.71
CA SER A 17 14.96 5.05 -9.06
C SER A 17 14.07 6.17 -9.58
N LYS A 18 14.56 6.92 -10.56
CA LYS A 18 13.77 7.97 -11.14
C LYS A 18 12.52 7.46 -11.79
N GLN A 19 12.56 6.25 -12.32
CA GLN A 19 11.39 5.70 -12.98
C GLN A 19 10.24 5.52 -12.04
N ASN A 20 10.50 5.41 -10.75
CA ASN A 20 9.46 5.18 -9.79
C ASN A 20 8.86 6.45 -9.22
N HIS A 21 9.47 7.60 -9.49
CA HIS A 21 8.98 8.84 -8.90
C HIS A 21 7.58 9.20 -9.38
N SER A 22 7.32 8.97 -10.66
CA SER A 22 6.02 9.26 -11.21
C SER A 22 4.96 8.35 -10.61
N ILE A 23 5.29 7.08 -10.45
CA ILE A 23 4.37 6.12 -9.87
C ILE A 23 4.10 6.47 -8.42
N ILE A 24 5.12 6.86 -7.69
CA ILE A 24 4.97 7.23 -6.30
C ILE A 24 4.06 8.45 -6.18
N HIS A 25 4.22 9.41 -7.07
CA HIS A 25 3.38 10.59 -7.07
C HIS A 25 1.92 10.22 -7.34
N ASP A 26 1.69 9.33 -8.29
CA ASP A 26 0.34 8.91 -8.62
C ASP A 26 -0.30 8.17 -7.46
N LEU A 27 0.46 7.32 -6.78
CA LEU A 27 -0.07 6.58 -5.65
C LEU A 27 -0.41 7.50 -4.49
N LYS A 28 0.39 8.55 -4.31
CA LYS A 28 0.08 9.51 -3.27
C LYS A 28 -1.23 10.23 -3.56
N THR A 29 -1.45 10.57 -4.82
CA THR A 29 -2.68 11.22 -5.23
C THR A 29 -3.87 10.30 -4.99
N ILE A 30 -3.74 9.02 -5.34
CA ILE A 30 -4.79 8.05 -5.14
C ILE A 30 -5.10 7.88 -3.66
N GLU A 31 -4.08 7.79 -2.84
CA GLU A 31 -4.28 7.63 -1.40
C GLU A 31 -5.08 8.80 -0.85
N LYS A 32 -4.72 10.02 -1.24
CA LYS A 32 -5.44 11.19 -0.76
C LYS A 32 -6.88 11.20 -1.24
N LEU A 33 -7.11 10.84 -2.49
CA LEU A 33 -8.45 10.84 -3.03
C LEU A 33 -9.34 9.83 -2.32
N LEU A 34 -8.82 8.65 -2.05
CA LEU A 34 -9.60 7.63 -1.37
C LEU A 34 -9.98 8.08 0.03
N LEU A 35 -9.04 8.67 0.75
CA LEU A 35 -9.32 9.13 2.10
C LEU A 35 -10.26 10.31 2.10
N GLN A 36 -10.13 11.18 1.10
CA GLN A 36 -11.01 12.33 1.01
C GLN A 36 -12.44 11.90 0.70
N ASN A 37 -12.61 10.94 -0.18
CA ASN A 37 -13.93 10.42 -0.49
C ASN A 37 -14.56 9.76 0.74
N TYR A 38 -13.77 9.01 1.48
CA TYR A 38 -14.25 8.37 2.69
C TYR A 38 -14.68 9.40 3.71
N LYS A 39 -13.88 10.46 3.86
CA LYS A 39 -14.19 11.52 4.80
C LYS A 39 -15.50 12.20 4.44
N GLN A 40 -15.68 12.50 3.17
CA GLN A 40 -16.88 13.18 2.73
C GLN A 40 -18.11 12.29 2.84
N TYR A 41 -17.97 11.05 2.40
CA TYR A 41 -19.09 10.14 2.40
C TYR A 41 -19.58 9.85 3.80
N ASN A 42 -18.69 9.76 4.76
CA ASN A 42 -19.04 9.46 6.12
C ASN A 42 -19.16 10.68 7.02
N ASN A 43 -18.92 11.85 6.45
CA ASN A 43 -19.07 13.11 7.17
C ASN A 43 -18.24 13.12 8.44
N ILE A 44 -16.98 12.78 8.35
CA ILE A 44 -16.11 12.76 9.51
C ILE A 44 -15.03 13.81 9.35
N ASP A 45 -14.47 14.24 10.48
CA ASP A 45 -13.46 15.27 10.47
C ASP A 45 -12.20 14.73 11.14
N LYS A 46 -11.45 13.95 10.40
CA LYS A 46 -10.24 13.35 10.94
C LYS A 46 -9.07 13.59 9.99
N HIS A 47 -7.89 13.56 10.56
CA HIS A 47 -6.69 13.78 9.77
C HIS A 47 -6.33 12.53 8.97
N PHE A 48 -5.72 12.75 7.81
CA PHE A 48 -5.27 11.64 6.99
C PHE A 48 -3.89 11.21 7.45
N GLU A 49 -3.74 9.92 7.64
CA GLU A 49 -2.42 9.35 7.85
C GLU A 49 -2.06 8.69 6.53
N LEU A 50 -1.15 9.27 5.78
CA LEU A 50 -0.82 8.79 4.45
C LEU A 50 0.23 7.69 4.54
N VAL A 51 -0.21 6.53 5.04
CA VAL A 51 0.72 5.44 5.35
C VAL A 51 1.42 4.90 4.10
N LEU A 52 0.70 4.79 3.01
CA LEU A 52 1.29 4.30 1.77
C LEU A 52 2.33 5.30 1.25
N SER A 53 1.98 6.58 1.23
CA SER A 53 2.89 7.59 0.76
C SER A 53 4.13 7.69 1.62
N LYS A 54 3.96 7.55 2.92
CA LYS A 54 5.11 7.58 3.82
C LYS A 54 6.01 6.39 3.60
N GLN A 55 5.43 5.24 3.38
CA GLN A 55 6.22 4.05 3.13
C GLN A 55 7.02 4.19 1.84
N LEU A 56 6.39 4.70 0.79
CA LEU A 56 7.07 4.89 -0.47
C LEU A 56 8.16 5.94 -0.38
N ALA A 57 7.96 6.94 0.46
CA ALA A 57 8.95 8.00 0.62
C ALA A 57 10.22 7.53 1.27
N THR A 58 10.19 6.42 1.99
CA THR A 58 11.41 5.88 2.60
C THR A 58 12.34 5.30 1.56
N GLY A 59 11.86 5.08 0.35
CA GLY A 59 12.66 4.45 -0.68
C GLY A 59 12.69 2.95 -0.62
N GLN A 60 12.04 2.36 0.38
CA GLN A 60 11.97 0.92 0.52
C GLN A 60 10.55 0.53 0.82
N ILE A 61 10.08 -0.51 0.19
CA ILE A 61 8.73 -0.99 0.44
C ILE A 61 8.77 -2.45 0.81
N ARG A 62 7.78 -2.86 1.57
CA ARG A 62 7.64 -4.23 1.98
C ARG A 62 6.75 -4.92 0.97
N VAL A 63 7.27 -5.96 0.35
CA VAL A 63 6.56 -6.65 -0.70
C VAL A 63 6.31 -8.08 -0.26
N TYR A 64 5.10 -8.57 -0.48
CA TYR A 64 4.73 -9.93 -0.17
C TYR A 64 4.54 -10.68 -1.46
N HIS A 65 4.92 -11.95 -1.50
CA HIS A 65 4.62 -12.75 -2.66
C HIS A 65 4.39 -14.17 -2.23
N GLU A 66 3.65 -14.86 -3.05
CA GLU A 66 3.35 -16.23 -2.76
C GLU A 66 4.46 -17.11 -3.19
N ASN A 67 4.57 -18.18 -2.44
CA ASN A 67 5.73 -18.99 -2.53
C ASN A 67 5.86 -19.83 -3.72
N ASN A 68 4.91 -20.12 -4.43
CA ASN A 68 4.98 -21.17 -5.43
C ASN A 68 5.28 -20.69 -6.81
N HIS A 69 5.74 -19.49 -6.99
CA HIS A 69 5.91 -19.03 -8.29
C HIS A 69 7.26 -19.16 -8.83
N LYS A 70 7.36 -19.56 -10.04
CA LYS A 70 8.55 -19.62 -10.65
C LYS A 70 8.74 -18.61 -11.67
N GLN A 71 7.77 -17.78 -11.91
CA GLN A 71 7.86 -16.83 -12.94
C GLN A 71 8.71 -15.69 -12.59
N LYS A 72 9.34 -15.07 -13.56
CA LYS A 72 10.15 -13.94 -13.31
C LYS A 72 9.51 -12.67 -13.69
N ILE A 73 8.23 -12.62 -13.67
CA ILE A 73 7.52 -11.42 -14.00
C ILE A 73 7.63 -10.44 -12.87
N ASN A 74 8.00 -9.22 -13.17
CA ASN A 74 8.15 -8.21 -12.13
C ASN A 74 6.92 -7.35 -12.03
N ASN A 75 5.80 -7.96 -11.85
CA ASN A 75 4.54 -7.24 -11.70
C ASN A 75 4.16 -7.14 -10.25
N TYR A 76 3.65 -6.00 -9.87
CA TYR A 76 3.25 -5.76 -8.51
C TYR A 76 1.82 -5.30 -8.46
N VAL A 77 1.12 -5.63 -7.39
CA VAL A 77 -0.25 -5.21 -7.18
C VAL A 77 -0.33 -4.58 -5.80
N ILE A 78 -0.94 -3.42 -5.72
CA ILE A 78 -1.21 -2.82 -4.43
C ILE A 78 -2.66 -3.14 -4.11
N LYS A 79 -2.84 -3.96 -3.08
CA LYS A 79 -4.15 -4.37 -2.67
C LYS A 79 -4.59 -3.51 -1.51
N ILE A 80 -5.61 -2.71 -1.72
CA ILE A 80 -6.14 -1.86 -0.67
C ILE A 80 -7.33 -2.58 -0.09
N SER A 81 -7.23 -2.99 1.16
CA SER A 81 -8.27 -3.81 1.75
C SER A 81 -9.25 -3.00 2.57
N GLY A 82 -8.95 -1.77 2.88
CA GLY A 82 -9.91 -0.97 3.63
C GLY A 82 -9.31 0.30 4.15
N ILE A 83 -10.04 0.94 5.02
CA ILE A 83 -9.60 2.17 5.68
C ILE A 83 -9.73 1.94 7.17
N TRP A 84 -8.64 2.18 7.87
CA TRP A 84 -8.66 2.10 9.32
C TRP A 84 -8.95 3.49 9.88
N GLU A 85 -9.50 3.50 11.06
CA GLU A 85 -9.93 4.75 11.68
C GLU A 85 -9.64 4.70 13.16
N THR A 86 -9.05 5.77 13.67
CA THR A 86 -8.87 5.95 15.10
C THR A 86 -9.69 7.16 15.52
N SER A 87 -9.53 7.60 16.74
CA SER A 87 -10.27 8.78 17.20
C SER A 87 -9.93 10.03 16.41
N HIS A 88 -8.71 10.15 15.88
CA HIS A 88 -8.28 11.38 15.25
C HIS A 88 -7.80 11.24 13.82
N LYS A 89 -7.60 10.02 13.35
CA LYS A 89 -6.97 9.80 12.05
C LYS A 89 -7.64 8.71 11.26
N ILE A 90 -7.49 8.76 9.95
CA ILE A 90 -7.88 7.67 9.06
C ILE A 90 -6.72 7.39 8.13
N GLY A 91 -6.62 6.17 7.69
CA GLY A 91 -5.57 5.77 6.75
C GLY A 91 -5.95 4.52 6.00
N LEU A 92 -5.18 4.19 4.99
CA LEU A 92 -5.44 3.00 4.19
C LEU A 92 -4.82 1.77 4.80
N THR A 93 -5.52 0.66 4.69
CA THR A 93 -4.96 -0.65 4.97
C THR A 93 -4.63 -1.26 3.61
N TYR A 94 -3.37 -1.57 3.38
CA TYR A 94 -2.95 -2.02 2.07
C TYR A 94 -1.84 -3.05 2.19
N LYS A 95 -1.57 -3.70 1.07
CA LYS A 95 -0.49 -4.65 0.99
C LYS A 95 0.04 -4.61 -0.44
N ILE A 96 1.34 -4.69 -0.62
CA ILE A 96 1.93 -4.74 -1.94
C ILE A 96 2.35 -6.15 -2.21
N LEU A 97 1.84 -6.70 -3.28
CA LEU A 97 2.08 -8.08 -3.64
C LEU A 97 2.89 -8.16 -4.91
N GLU A 98 3.79 -9.11 -4.93
CA GLU A 98 4.55 -9.40 -6.14
C GLU A 98 3.94 -10.63 -6.78
N LEU A 99 3.61 -10.50 -8.03
CA LEU A 99 2.98 -11.61 -8.76
C LEU A 99 4.00 -12.51 -9.40
#